data_d3e9bdfeb82ea6a180bb5190da4d25d7
#
_entry.id   d3e9bdfeb82ea6a180bb5190da4d25d7
#
_cell.length_a   1.000
_cell.length_b   1.000
_cell.length_c   1.000
_cell.angle_alpha   90.00
_cell.angle_beta   90.00
_cell.angle_gamma   90.00
#
_symmetry.space_group_name_H-M   'P 1'
#
loop_
_entity.id
_entity.type
_entity.pdbx_description
1 polymer ?
#
loop_
_entity_poly.entity_id
_entity_poly.type
_entity_poly.pdbx_seq_one_letter_code
_entity_poly.pdbx_strand_id
1 'polypeptide(L)'
;MLTPAILLSGLLLAAALPHTLLADVKTREKATVKFEGMMGRLMGMAGGAAAKEGLTSSVAVKGARKASLNEQTGQVIDLTEEKVYDIDFKKKEFRVTTFAQMREQIKKAQADAEKQAKDMPTEDRDEMAESGKQVEISVDVKETGEKKSIAGHSARQVILTVTAHEKGKTLDESGGMVLTNEVWVGPRIAALNEVGEFDQKYFMAVYGDSLASMGQQFASLAAMYPSLQKLTAQMAEKMKALDGTPLLTVQKTEVVKSAAAMAQQPAAPSGGLSGALARRMMGNKKPEQRSLLYTSTIETLSIDATATDADVALPVGFKEKK
;
A
#
# COMPACT_ATOMS: atom_id res chain seq x y z
N MET A 1 -39.79 -6.17 75.96
CA MET A 1 -39.66 -5.01 75.07
C MET A 1 -38.72 -5.43 73.93
N LEU A 2 -39.29 -5.65 72.76
CA LEU A 2 -38.60 -6.12 71.62
C LEU A 2 -37.93 -4.94 70.84
N THR A 3 -36.66 -5.10 70.47
CA THR A 3 -36.00 -4.24 69.49
C THR A 3 -35.79 -5.01 68.19
N PRO A 4 -36.24 -4.54 67.04
CA PRO A 4 -35.97 -5.21 65.76
C PRO A 4 -34.62 -4.77 65.21
N ALA A 5 -33.80 -5.77 64.90
CA ALA A 5 -32.58 -5.61 64.13
C ALA A 5 -32.92 -5.35 62.62
N ILE A 6 -32.45 -4.24 62.11
CA ILE A 6 -32.53 -3.92 60.69
C ILE A 6 -31.30 -4.50 59.99
N LEU A 7 -31.49 -5.56 59.15
CA LEU A 7 -30.52 -6.11 58.22
C LEU A 7 -30.43 -5.19 57.00
N LEU A 8 -29.32 -4.47 56.89
CA LEU A 8 -28.97 -3.69 55.72
C LEU A 8 -28.23 -4.62 54.72
N SER A 9 -28.96 -5.18 53.76
CA SER A 9 -28.38 -5.95 52.68
C SER A 9 -27.73 -5.00 51.66
N GLY A 10 -26.41 -4.87 51.74
CA GLY A 10 -25.62 -4.15 50.74
C GLY A 10 -25.61 -4.89 49.40
N LEU A 11 -26.34 -4.34 48.43
CA LEU A 11 -26.30 -4.76 47.04
C LEU A 11 -25.00 -4.24 46.41
N LEU A 12 -23.97 -5.07 46.29
CA LEU A 12 -22.78 -4.79 45.50
C LEU A 12 -23.20 -4.81 44.05
N LEU A 13 -23.46 -3.63 43.49
CA LEU A 13 -23.57 -3.42 42.03
C LEU A 13 -22.16 -3.51 41.44
N ALA A 14 -21.75 -4.69 41.03
CA ALA A 14 -20.57 -4.85 40.21
C ALA A 14 -20.83 -4.12 38.87
N ALA A 15 -20.30 -2.91 38.77
CA ALA A 15 -20.24 -2.21 37.50
C ALA A 15 -19.36 -3.05 36.54
N ALA A 16 -20.00 -3.86 35.71
CA ALA A 16 -19.37 -4.46 34.58
C ALA A 16 -18.93 -3.30 33.66
N LEU A 17 -17.65 -2.94 33.71
CA LEU A 17 -17.05 -2.10 32.69
C LEU A 17 -17.33 -2.80 31.36
N PRO A 18 -17.83 -2.10 30.36
CA PRO A 18 -17.96 -2.68 29.04
C PRO A 18 -16.53 -3.10 28.59
N HIS A 19 -16.28 -4.38 28.62
CA HIS A 19 -15.17 -4.92 27.86
C HIS A 19 -15.53 -4.55 26.41
N THR A 20 -14.83 -3.58 25.87
CA THR A 20 -14.82 -3.38 24.42
C THR A 20 -14.42 -4.73 23.86
N LEU A 21 -15.42 -5.45 23.34
CA LEU A 21 -15.19 -6.65 22.55
C LEU A 21 -14.29 -6.19 21.42
N LEU A 22 -12.99 -6.43 21.53
CA LEU A 22 -12.08 -6.35 20.42
C LEU A 22 -12.64 -7.35 19.43
N ALA A 23 -13.21 -6.86 18.34
CA ALA A 23 -13.75 -7.74 17.31
C ALA A 23 -12.56 -8.45 16.68
N ASP A 24 -12.50 -9.75 16.84
CA ASP A 24 -11.51 -10.58 16.21
C ASP A 24 -11.87 -10.67 14.72
N VAL A 25 -10.95 -10.33 13.82
CA VAL A 25 -11.22 -10.32 12.38
C VAL A 25 -10.17 -11.14 11.63
N LYS A 26 -10.64 -11.85 10.61
CA LYS A 26 -9.78 -12.55 9.65
C LYS A 26 -10.23 -12.22 8.23
N THR A 27 -9.31 -11.85 7.37
CA THR A 27 -9.55 -11.63 5.95
C THR A 27 -8.67 -12.55 5.10
N ARG A 28 -9.14 -12.83 3.90
CA ARG A 28 -8.30 -13.42 2.84
C ARG A 28 -8.31 -12.48 1.66
N GLU A 29 -7.13 -12.25 1.13
CA GLU A 29 -6.90 -11.34 0.02
C GLU A 29 -6.04 -12.02 -1.03
N LYS A 30 -6.26 -11.64 -2.29
CA LYS A 30 -5.41 -12.05 -3.41
C LYS A 30 -4.76 -10.83 -4.04
N ALA A 31 -3.44 -10.82 -4.06
CA ALA A 31 -2.66 -9.81 -4.74
C ALA A 31 -2.02 -10.37 -6.01
N THR A 32 -2.14 -9.65 -7.13
CA THR A 32 -1.45 -9.97 -8.38
C THR A 32 -0.74 -8.74 -8.91
N VAL A 33 0.46 -8.93 -9.45
CA VAL A 33 1.20 -7.87 -10.16
C VAL A 33 1.59 -8.41 -11.52
N LYS A 34 1.17 -7.72 -12.56
CA LYS A 34 1.52 -8.03 -13.95
C LYS A 34 2.35 -6.90 -14.52
N PHE A 35 3.57 -7.20 -14.90
CA PHE A 35 4.43 -6.26 -15.62
C PHE A 35 4.23 -6.44 -17.12
N GLU A 36 4.22 -5.35 -17.86
CA GLU A 36 4.06 -5.36 -19.30
C GLU A 36 5.41 -5.16 -20.03
N GLY A 37 5.42 -5.40 -21.33
CA GLY A 37 6.59 -5.18 -22.18
C GLY A 37 7.79 -6.06 -21.83
N MET A 38 8.99 -5.47 -21.88
CA MET A 38 10.25 -6.19 -21.63
C MET A 38 10.40 -6.58 -20.16
N MET A 39 9.93 -5.73 -19.25
CA MET A 39 9.93 -6.02 -17.81
C MET A 39 9.06 -7.25 -17.50
N GLY A 40 7.88 -7.35 -18.10
CA GLY A 40 7.00 -8.51 -17.96
C GLY A 40 7.64 -9.81 -18.44
N ARG A 41 8.41 -9.75 -19.53
CA ARG A 41 9.15 -10.93 -20.04
C ARG A 41 10.24 -11.36 -19.06
N LEU A 42 11.03 -10.42 -18.54
CA LEU A 42 12.10 -10.69 -17.58
C LEU A 42 11.52 -11.27 -16.27
N MET A 43 10.48 -10.64 -15.73
CA MET A 43 9.83 -11.10 -14.51
C MET A 43 9.09 -12.43 -14.70
N GLY A 44 8.50 -12.66 -15.87
CA GLY A 44 7.87 -13.95 -16.22
C GLY A 44 8.85 -15.10 -16.30
N MET A 45 10.11 -14.84 -16.67
CA MET A 45 11.18 -15.86 -16.68
C MET A 45 11.73 -16.13 -15.26
N ALA A 46 11.75 -15.14 -14.39
CA ALA A 46 12.33 -15.23 -13.04
C ALA A 46 11.30 -15.57 -11.95
N GLY A 47 10.02 -15.25 -12.15
CA GLY A 47 9.02 -15.17 -11.08
C GLY A 47 8.22 -16.44 -10.77
N GLY A 48 8.40 -17.53 -11.49
CA GLY A 48 7.67 -18.79 -11.22
C GLY A 48 6.14 -18.67 -11.26
N ALA A 49 5.42 -19.60 -10.59
CA ALA A 49 3.95 -19.67 -10.54
C ALA A 49 3.33 -18.47 -9.82
N ALA A 50 3.94 -18.01 -8.73
CA ALA A 50 3.44 -16.88 -7.92
C ALA A 50 3.33 -15.57 -8.72
N ALA A 51 4.24 -15.33 -9.68
CA ALA A 51 4.18 -14.18 -10.57
C ALA A 51 3.01 -14.25 -11.58
N LYS A 52 2.50 -15.44 -11.86
CA LYS A 52 1.40 -15.67 -12.82
C LYS A 52 0.04 -15.76 -12.13
N GLU A 53 -0.04 -16.45 -11.00
CA GLU A 53 -1.28 -16.77 -10.32
C GLU A 53 -1.64 -15.77 -9.21
N GLY A 54 -0.66 -14.96 -8.81
CA GLY A 54 -0.80 -14.05 -7.68
C GLY A 54 -0.54 -14.73 -6.35
N LEU A 55 -0.53 -13.94 -5.30
CA LEU A 55 -0.30 -14.38 -3.93
C LEU A 55 -1.59 -14.23 -3.13
N THR A 56 -2.05 -15.33 -2.57
CA THR A 56 -3.15 -15.29 -1.59
C THR A 56 -2.57 -15.20 -0.19
N SER A 57 -3.04 -14.22 0.57
CA SER A 57 -2.67 -14.00 1.97
C SER A 57 -3.89 -13.95 2.86
N SER A 58 -3.71 -14.31 4.12
CA SER A 58 -4.67 -14.08 5.19
C SER A 58 -4.12 -13.03 6.14
N VAL A 59 -4.98 -12.11 6.57
CA VAL A 59 -4.70 -11.16 7.65
C VAL A 59 -5.66 -11.47 8.77
N ALA A 60 -5.14 -11.66 9.98
CA ALA A 60 -5.96 -11.85 11.18
C ALA A 60 -5.53 -10.88 12.26
N VAL A 61 -6.49 -10.29 12.96
CA VAL A 61 -6.26 -9.49 14.17
C VAL A 61 -7.02 -10.13 15.30
N LYS A 62 -6.33 -10.36 16.43
CA LYS A 62 -6.93 -10.83 17.67
C LYS A 62 -6.24 -10.19 18.86
N GLY A 63 -6.96 -9.36 19.56
CA GLY A 63 -6.42 -8.62 20.71
C GLY A 63 -5.23 -7.74 20.32
N ALA A 64 -4.07 -7.99 20.93
CA ALA A 64 -2.82 -7.25 20.67
C ALA A 64 -1.95 -7.89 19.57
N ARG A 65 -2.46 -8.87 18.84
CA ARG A 65 -1.71 -9.58 17.79
C ARG A 65 -2.34 -9.41 16.43
N LYS A 66 -1.48 -9.23 15.41
CA LYS A 66 -1.85 -9.27 14.00
C LYS A 66 -0.94 -10.24 13.28
N ALA A 67 -1.51 -11.14 12.50
CA ALA A 67 -0.79 -12.04 11.60
C ALA A 67 -1.14 -11.71 10.16
N SER A 68 -0.13 -11.67 9.29
CA SER A 68 -0.28 -11.58 7.84
C SER A 68 0.50 -12.75 7.23
N LEU A 69 -0.19 -13.75 6.72
CA LEU A 69 0.39 -15.02 6.32
C LEU A 69 0.05 -15.36 4.88
N ASN A 70 1.02 -15.87 4.14
CA ASN A 70 0.82 -16.53 2.84
C ASN A 70 1.49 -17.91 2.85
N GLU A 71 1.49 -18.61 1.73
CA GLU A 71 2.06 -19.97 1.66
C GLU A 71 3.58 -20.05 1.87
N GLN A 72 4.30 -18.95 1.67
CA GLN A 72 5.77 -18.94 1.69
C GLN A 72 6.33 -18.20 2.89
N THR A 73 5.71 -17.09 3.25
CA THR A 73 6.18 -16.20 4.31
C THR A 73 5.02 -15.72 5.17
N GLY A 74 5.36 -15.24 6.34
CA GLY A 74 4.38 -14.60 7.22
C GLY A 74 5.03 -13.56 8.11
N GLN A 75 4.17 -12.73 8.70
CA GLN A 75 4.56 -11.78 9.72
C GLN A 75 3.55 -11.83 10.85
N VAL A 76 4.01 -11.90 12.08
CA VAL A 76 3.19 -11.69 13.28
C VAL A 76 3.73 -10.48 14.02
N ILE A 77 2.82 -9.55 14.33
CA ILE A 77 3.10 -8.36 15.14
C ILE A 77 2.43 -8.54 16.49
N ASP A 78 3.18 -8.37 17.56
CA ASP A 78 2.70 -8.40 18.92
C ASP A 78 2.92 -7.03 19.58
N LEU A 79 1.84 -6.30 19.82
CA LEU A 79 1.89 -4.97 20.43
C LEU A 79 2.24 -5.04 21.94
N THR A 80 1.94 -6.14 22.60
CA THR A 80 2.24 -6.32 24.04
C THR A 80 3.73 -6.62 24.25
N GLU A 81 4.30 -7.50 23.42
CA GLU A 81 5.72 -7.82 23.48
C GLU A 81 6.59 -6.78 22.74
N GLU A 82 6.00 -5.85 22.03
CA GLU A 82 6.68 -4.91 21.12
C GLU A 82 7.63 -5.60 20.14
N LYS A 83 7.15 -6.65 19.48
CA LYS A 83 7.94 -7.48 18.58
C LYS A 83 7.23 -7.73 17.25
N VAL A 84 8.05 -7.90 16.22
CA VAL A 84 7.65 -8.39 14.90
C VAL A 84 8.39 -9.70 14.66
N TYR A 85 7.65 -10.71 14.23
CA TYR A 85 8.14 -12.03 13.87
C TYR A 85 7.99 -12.23 12.36
N ASP A 86 9.10 -12.24 11.63
CA ASP A 86 9.11 -12.53 10.19
C ASP A 86 9.33 -14.03 9.99
N ILE A 87 8.39 -14.70 9.34
CA ILE A 87 8.30 -16.15 9.24
C ILE A 87 8.66 -16.61 7.83
N ASP A 88 9.53 -17.62 7.73
CA ASP A 88 9.86 -18.36 6.50
C ASP A 88 9.30 -19.78 6.62
N PHE A 89 8.18 -20.07 5.96
CA PHE A 89 7.52 -21.37 6.03
C PHE A 89 8.33 -22.48 5.39
N LYS A 90 9.12 -22.16 4.35
CA LYS A 90 9.97 -23.12 3.66
C LYS A 90 11.11 -23.62 4.54
N LYS A 91 11.72 -22.70 5.31
CA LYS A 91 12.84 -23.03 6.22
C LYS A 91 12.36 -23.45 7.60
N LYS A 92 11.09 -23.22 7.92
CA LYS A 92 10.51 -23.36 9.26
C LYS A 92 11.30 -22.55 10.30
N GLU A 93 11.58 -21.32 9.95
CA GLU A 93 12.31 -20.36 10.78
C GLU A 93 11.53 -19.06 10.91
N PHE A 94 11.80 -18.32 11.99
CA PHE A 94 11.35 -16.95 12.12
C PHE A 94 12.47 -16.06 12.64
N ARG A 95 12.42 -14.77 12.30
CA ARG A 95 13.31 -13.73 12.82
C ARG A 95 12.49 -12.82 13.71
N VAL A 96 13.07 -12.41 14.84
CA VAL A 96 12.46 -11.43 15.74
C VAL A 96 13.13 -10.08 15.56
N THR A 97 12.31 -9.03 15.42
CA THR A 97 12.75 -7.63 15.45
C THR A 97 11.93 -6.89 16.49
N THR A 98 12.57 -6.24 17.45
CA THR A 98 11.84 -5.44 18.45
C THR A 98 11.48 -4.05 17.91
N PHE A 99 10.44 -3.43 18.43
CA PHE A 99 10.08 -2.06 18.07
C PHE A 99 11.22 -1.08 18.41
N ALA A 100 11.96 -1.33 19.48
CA ALA A 100 13.15 -0.53 19.83
C ALA A 100 14.21 -0.59 18.72
N GLN A 101 14.50 -1.79 18.20
CA GLN A 101 15.44 -1.97 17.07
C GLN A 101 14.92 -1.26 15.82
N MET A 102 13.61 -1.33 15.55
CA MET A 102 13.01 -0.63 14.41
C MET A 102 13.13 0.88 14.54
N ARG A 103 12.83 1.44 15.72
CA ARG A 103 13.00 2.87 16.01
C ARG A 103 14.45 3.32 15.81
N GLU A 104 15.43 2.52 16.24
CA GLU A 104 16.84 2.83 16.05
C GLU A 104 17.25 2.81 14.57
N GLN A 105 16.78 1.80 13.82
CA GLN A 105 17.02 1.74 12.37
C GLN A 105 16.43 2.95 11.64
N ILE A 106 15.22 3.38 12.02
CA ILE A 106 14.57 4.57 11.45
C ILE A 106 15.41 5.82 11.75
N LYS A 107 15.84 6.02 13.00
CA LYS A 107 16.68 7.16 13.38
C LYS A 107 17.99 7.18 12.60
N LYS A 108 18.61 6.02 12.43
CA LYS A 108 19.84 5.90 11.64
C LYS A 108 19.58 6.23 10.17
N ALA A 109 18.54 5.68 9.58
CA ALA A 109 18.19 5.96 8.18
C ALA A 109 17.88 7.44 7.94
N GLN A 110 17.22 8.11 8.90
CA GLN A 110 16.98 9.55 8.85
C GLN A 110 18.29 10.35 8.91
N ALA A 111 19.19 10.00 9.84
CA ALA A 111 20.48 10.67 9.96
C ALA A 111 21.35 10.48 8.70
N ASP A 112 21.35 9.27 8.13
CA ASP A 112 22.06 8.97 6.88
C ASP A 112 21.48 9.77 5.70
N ALA A 113 20.15 9.86 5.61
CA ALA A 113 19.47 10.65 4.58
C ALA A 113 19.75 12.16 4.71
N GLU A 114 19.74 12.69 5.94
CA GLU A 114 20.12 14.10 6.20
C GLU A 114 21.56 14.39 5.82
N LYS A 115 22.46 13.45 6.12
CA LYS A 115 23.87 13.57 5.72
C LYS A 115 23.99 13.59 4.20
N GLN A 116 23.37 12.62 3.51
CA GLN A 116 23.38 12.58 2.04
C GLN A 116 22.80 13.86 1.42
N ALA A 117 21.72 14.40 1.99
CA ALA A 117 21.14 15.66 1.54
C ALA A 117 22.06 16.87 1.76
N LYS A 118 22.87 16.88 2.84
CA LYS A 118 23.86 17.93 3.09
C LYS A 118 25.08 17.80 2.18
N ASP A 119 25.50 16.57 1.90
CA ASP A 119 26.66 16.26 1.06
C ASP A 119 26.36 16.42 -0.45
N MET A 120 25.08 16.54 -0.82
CA MET A 120 24.65 16.76 -2.22
C MET A 120 25.11 18.15 -2.68
N PRO A 121 25.78 18.27 -3.84
CA PRO A 121 26.17 19.56 -4.42
C PRO A 121 24.97 20.51 -4.53
N THR A 122 25.22 21.81 -4.32
CA THR A 122 24.16 22.82 -4.39
C THR A 122 23.52 22.86 -5.77
N GLU A 123 24.31 22.69 -6.82
CA GLU A 123 23.85 22.64 -8.22
C GLU A 123 22.83 21.51 -8.44
N ASP A 124 23.13 20.29 -7.97
CA ASP A 124 22.22 19.14 -8.10
C ASP A 124 20.91 19.37 -7.32
N ARG A 125 20.98 20.01 -6.14
CA ARG A 125 19.77 20.37 -5.37
C ARG A 125 18.93 21.41 -6.08
N ASP A 126 19.55 22.43 -6.65
CA ASP A 126 18.86 23.48 -7.38
C ASP A 126 18.24 22.94 -8.66
N GLU A 127 18.94 22.05 -9.39
CA GLU A 127 18.41 21.37 -10.58
C GLU A 127 17.23 20.48 -10.24
N MET A 128 17.30 19.68 -9.16
CA MET A 128 16.17 18.86 -8.69
C MET A 128 14.98 19.75 -8.28
N ALA A 129 15.21 20.84 -7.57
CA ALA A 129 14.18 21.76 -7.17
C ALA A 129 13.52 22.45 -8.37
N GLU A 130 14.31 22.88 -9.36
CA GLU A 130 13.80 23.49 -10.58
C GLU A 130 13.00 22.50 -11.41
N SER A 131 13.51 21.27 -11.60
CA SER A 131 12.79 20.18 -12.25
C SER A 131 11.43 19.90 -11.59
N GLY A 132 11.39 19.88 -10.25
CA GLY A 132 10.15 19.65 -9.52
C GLY A 132 9.13 20.79 -9.68
N LYS A 133 9.58 22.04 -9.82
CA LYS A 133 8.68 23.19 -10.10
C LYS A 133 8.05 23.12 -11.49
N GLN A 134 8.68 22.40 -12.42
CA GLN A 134 8.18 22.21 -13.79
C GLN A 134 7.18 21.06 -13.90
N VAL A 135 6.93 20.30 -12.84
CA VAL A 135 5.95 19.21 -12.82
C VAL A 135 4.59 19.71 -12.35
N GLU A 136 3.56 19.47 -13.15
CA GLU A 136 2.17 19.63 -12.76
C GLU A 136 1.56 18.27 -12.45
N ILE A 137 0.92 18.17 -11.27
CA ILE A 137 0.22 16.96 -10.85
C ILE A 137 -1.26 17.29 -10.72
N SER A 138 -2.08 16.50 -11.38
CA SER A 138 -3.55 16.59 -11.28
C SER A 138 -4.14 15.30 -10.75
N VAL A 139 -5.25 15.43 -10.03
CA VAL A 139 -6.03 14.30 -9.50
C VAL A 139 -7.44 14.43 -9.99
N ASP A 140 -7.95 13.36 -10.58
CA ASP A 140 -9.36 13.24 -10.94
C ASP A 140 -10.00 12.06 -10.21
N VAL A 141 -11.25 12.21 -9.78
CA VAL A 141 -12.04 11.15 -9.13
C VAL A 141 -13.39 11.08 -9.78
N LYS A 142 -13.73 9.88 -10.27
CA LYS A 142 -15.00 9.63 -10.96
C LYS A 142 -15.72 8.46 -10.33
N GLU A 143 -16.95 8.67 -9.85
CA GLU A 143 -17.89 7.58 -9.57
C GLU A 143 -18.54 7.15 -10.89
N THR A 144 -18.40 5.86 -11.25
CA THR A 144 -18.89 5.39 -12.56
C THR A 144 -20.36 5.00 -12.53
N GLY A 145 -20.91 4.75 -11.35
CA GLY A 145 -22.25 4.18 -11.16
C GLY A 145 -22.29 2.65 -11.24
N GLU A 146 -21.19 2.02 -11.65
CA GLU A 146 -21.06 0.57 -11.70
C GLU A 146 -21.11 -0.05 -10.31
N LYS A 147 -21.76 -1.21 -10.20
CA LYS A 147 -21.89 -1.97 -8.94
C LYS A 147 -21.63 -3.46 -9.20
N LYS A 148 -20.99 -4.13 -8.24
CA LYS A 148 -20.83 -5.59 -8.23
C LYS A 148 -20.76 -6.13 -6.81
N SER A 149 -20.95 -7.43 -6.64
CA SER A 149 -20.76 -8.11 -5.37
C SER A 149 -19.31 -8.61 -5.25
N ILE A 150 -18.65 -8.31 -4.13
CA ILE A 150 -17.28 -8.76 -3.81
C ILE A 150 -17.30 -9.23 -2.36
N ALA A 151 -16.81 -10.42 -2.09
CA ALA A 151 -16.82 -11.04 -0.74
C ALA A 151 -18.20 -10.96 -0.06
N GLY A 152 -19.29 -11.07 -0.82
CA GLY A 152 -20.68 -11.00 -0.30
C GLY A 152 -21.22 -9.59 -0.09
N HIS A 153 -20.44 -8.53 -0.34
CA HIS A 153 -20.85 -7.14 -0.17
C HIS A 153 -21.06 -6.44 -1.50
N SER A 154 -22.08 -5.58 -1.58
CA SER A 154 -22.30 -4.72 -2.74
C SER A 154 -21.26 -3.59 -2.75
N ALA A 155 -20.47 -3.50 -3.79
CA ALA A 155 -19.44 -2.48 -3.97
C ALA A 155 -19.76 -1.58 -5.18
N ARG A 156 -19.46 -0.28 -5.07
CA ARG A 156 -19.52 0.71 -6.14
C ARG A 156 -18.13 1.01 -6.67
N GLN A 157 -18.02 1.30 -7.95
CA GLN A 157 -16.75 1.61 -8.58
C GLN A 157 -16.45 3.11 -8.49
N VAL A 158 -15.24 3.43 -8.02
CA VAL A 158 -14.65 4.77 -8.04
C VAL A 158 -13.31 4.67 -8.77
N ILE A 159 -13.09 5.54 -9.75
CA ILE A 159 -11.83 5.63 -10.48
C ILE A 159 -11.10 6.89 -10.01
N LEU A 160 -9.89 6.70 -9.46
CA LEU A 160 -8.97 7.77 -9.11
C LEU A 160 -7.85 7.79 -10.15
N THR A 161 -7.66 8.92 -10.83
CA THR A 161 -6.59 9.11 -11.80
C THR A 161 -5.64 10.21 -11.32
N VAL A 162 -4.36 9.90 -11.21
CA VAL A 162 -3.30 10.88 -10.94
C VAL A 162 -2.46 11.00 -12.20
N THR A 163 -2.31 12.23 -12.70
CA THR A 163 -1.53 12.53 -13.88
C THR A 163 -0.40 13.48 -13.52
N ALA A 164 0.82 13.16 -13.95
CA ALA A 164 2.00 14.01 -13.79
C ALA A 164 2.61 14.31 -15.16
N HIS A 165 2.77 15.58 -15.49
CA HIS A 165 3.32 16.06 -16.77
C HIS A 165 4.03 17.40 -16.56
N GLU A 166 4.70 17.92 -17.59
CA GLU A 166 5.37 19.22 -17.55
C GLU A 166 4.34 20.35 -17.40
N LYS A 167 4.62 21.26 -16.50
CA LYS A 167 3.75 22.41 -16.22
C LYS A 167 3.55 23.29 -17.45
N GLY A 168 2.30 23.62 -17.73
CA GLY A 168 1.91 24.45 -18.84
C GLY A 168 1.85 23.73 -20.19
N LYS A 169 2.10 22.42 -20.22
CA LYS A 169 1.89 21.58 -21.41
C LYS A 169 0.84 20.52 -21.11
N THR A 170 0.24 19.99 -22.16
CA THR A 170 -0.62 18.81 -22.02
C THR A 170 0.21 17.54 -21.86
N LEU A 171 -0.41 16.48 -21.35
CA LEU A 171 0.21 15.16 -21.23
C LEU A 171 0.70 14.63 -22.59
N ASP A 172 -0.02 14.91 -23.66
CA ASP A 172 0.34 14.47 -25.02
C ASP A 172 1.53 15.26 -25.58
N GLU A 173 1.67 16.54 -25.24
CA GLU A 173 2.78 17.39 -25.68
C GLU A 173 4.08 17.04 -24.97
N SER A 174 4.05 16.94 -23.64
CA SER A 174 5.27 16.73 -22.83
C SER A 174 5.57 15.26 -22.56
N GLY A 175 4.58 14.39 -22.68
CA GLY A 175 4.62 13.08 -22.07
C GLY A 175 4.44 13.16 -20.56
N GLY A 176 4.58 12.04 -19.88
CA GLY A 176 4.41 12.00 -18.44
C GLY A 176 4.01 10.63 -17.90
N MET A 177 3.37 10.61 -16.75
CA MET A 177 2.93 9.40 -16.07
C MET A 177 1.45 9.51 -15.71
N VAL A 178 0.72 8.40 -15.86
CA VAL A 178 -0.67 8.26 -15.42
C VAL A 178 -0.77 7.07 -14.47
N LEU A 179 -1.30 7.33 -13.28
CA LEU A 179 -1.66 6.32 -12.31
C LEU A 179 -3.18 6.26 -12.21
N THR A 180 -3.76 5.14 -12.56
CA THR A 180 -5.20 4.90 -12.46
C THR A 180 -5.47 3.85 -11.39
N ASN A 181 -6.28 4.19 -10.39
CA ASN A 181 -6.78 3.25 -9.38
C ASN A 181 -8.28 3.08 -9.60
N GLU A 182 -8.70 1.90 -10.02
CA GLU A 182 -10.09 1.46 -10.02
C GLU A 182 -10.38 0.81 -8.67
N VAL A 183 -11.14 1.49 -7.82
CA VAL A 183 -11.45 1.04 -6.46
C VAL A 183 -12.93 0.67 -6.38
N TRP A 184 -13.19 -0.56 -5.95
CA TRP A 184 -14.54 -1.04 -5.66
C TRP A 184 -14.78 -0.91 -4.16
N VAL A 185 -15.59 0.06 -3.80
CA VAL A 185 -15.83 0.47 -2.41
C VAL A 185 -17.15 -0.13 -1.94
N GLY A 186 -17.07 -1.01 -0.97
CA GLY A 186 -18.21 -1.58 -0.25
C GLY A 186 -18.67 -0.70 0.91
N PRO A 187 -19.66 -1.14 1.68
CA PRO A 187 -20.05 -0.47 2.91
C PRO A 187 -18.89 -0.45 3.91
N ARG A 188 -18.98 0.41 4.91
CA ARG A 188 -18.05 0.36 6.04
C ARG A 188 -18.27 -0.95 6.80
N ILE A 189 -17.24 -1.79 6.85
CA ILE A 189 -17.28 -3.09 7.52
C ILE A 189 -16.60 -2.92 8.87
N ALA A 190 -17.40 -2.93 9.94
CA ALA A 190 -16.93 -2.65 11.29
C ALA A 190 -15.77 -3.56 11.73
N ALA A 191 -15.80 -4.84 11.37
CA ALA A 191 -14.73 -5.78 11.68
C ALA A 191 -13.36 -5.35 11.10
N LEU A 192 -13.33 -4.65 9.96
CA LEU A 192 -12.08 -4.15 9.36
C LEU A 192 -11.53 -2.89 10.03
N ASN A 193 -12.34 -2.19 10.85
CA ASN A 193 -11.84 -1.09 11.65
C ASN A 193 -10.78 -1.57 12.64
N GLU A 194 -10.90 -2.81 13.14
CA GLU A 194 -9.93 -3.43 14.04
C GLU A 194 -8.54 -3.53 13.42
N VAL A 195 -8.48 -3.90 12.13
CA VAL A 195 -7.20 -3.93 11.40
C VAL A 195 -6.60 -2.52 11.33
N GLY A 196 -7.43 -1.53 11.00
CA GLY A 196 -7.00 -0.12 10.95
C GLY A 196 -6.54 0.41 12.30
N GLU A 197 -7.27 0.12 13.37
CA GLU A 197 -6.90 0.50 14.74
C GLU A 197 -5.62 -0.17 15.22
N PHE A 198 -5.45 -1.47 14.89
CA PHE A 198 -4.21 -2.18 15.16
C PHE A 198 -3.03 -1.54 14.44
N ASP A 199 -3.19 -1.29 13.14
CA ASP A 199 -2.14 -0.68 12.31
C ASP A 199 -1.78 0.72 12.78
N GLN A 200 -2.77 1.50 13.22
CA GLN A 200 -2.53 2.81 13.82
C GLN A 200 -1.72 2.70 15.13
N LYS A 201 -2.09 1.77 16.03
CA LYS A 201 -1.34 1.53 17.28
C LYS A 201 0.10 1.10 16.99
N TYR A 202 0.28 0.16 16.06
CA TYR A 202 1.60 -0.30 15.62
C TYR A 202 2.42 0.84 15.02
N PHE A 203 1.84 1.62 14.11
CA PHE A 203 2.49 2.77 13.50
C PHE A 203 2.93 3.79 14.55
N MET A 204 2.07 4.13 15.48
CA MET A 204 2.41 5.05 16.57
C MET A 204 3.50 4.50 17.49
N ALA A 205 3.48 3.21 17.78
CA ALA A 205 4.49 2.56 18.62
C ALA A 205 5.89 2.56 17.98
N VAL A 206 5.97 2.42 16.65
CA VAL A 206 7.25 2.35 15.93
C VAL A 206 7.72 3.71 15.43
N TYR A 207 6.82 4.53 14.90
CA TYR A 207 7.14 5.78 14.19
C TYR A 207 6.79 7.04 14.97
N GLY A 208 6.08 6.93 16.09
CA GLY A 208 5.54 8.09 16.83
C GLY A 208 6.57 9.16 17.13
N ASP A 209 7.76 8.77 17.58
CA ASP A 209 8.87 9.69 17.88
C ASP A 209 9.40 10.42 16.63
N SER A 210 9.23 9.82 15.45
CA SER A 210 9.73 10.34 14.18
C SER A 210 8.71 11.19 13.43
N LEU A 211 7.44 11.21 13.87
CA LEU A 211 6.36 11.92 13.16
C LEU A 211 6.61 13.41 13.01
N ALA A 212 7.15 14.06 14.05
CA ALA A 212 7.44 15.49 14.02
C ALA A 212 8.51 15.81 12.97
N SER A 213 9.60 15.04 12.92
CA SER A 213 10.66 15.22 11.93
C SER A 213 10.20 14.90 10.51
N MET A 214 9.40 13.86 10.32
CA MET A 214 8.77 13.53 9.02
C MET A 214 7.85 14.66 8.57
N GLY A 215 7.05 15.24 9.47
CA GLY A 215 6.19 16.39 9.18
C GLY A 215 6.98 17.62 8.73
N GLN A 216 8.12 17.92 9.38
CA GLN A 216 9.00 19.01 8.98
C GLN A 216 9.65 18.76 7.62
N GLN A 217 10.12 17.54 7.35
CA GLN A 217 10.68 17.17 6.05
C GLN A 217 9.62 17.29 4.94
N PHE A 218 8.40 16.82 5.19
CA PHE A 218 7.28 16.97 4.24
C PHE A 218 6.94 18.43 4.00
N ALA A 219 6.89 19.27 5.05
CA ALA A 219 6.65 20.71 4.92
C ALA A 219 7.74 21.40 4.10
N SER A 220 9.00 21.01 4.28
CA SER A 220 10.13 21.52 3.49
C SER A 220 10.01 21.12 2.03
N LEU A 221 9.69 19.86 1.73
CA LEU A 221 9.42 19.38 0.37
C LEU A 221 8.22 20.12 -0.26
N ALA A 222 7.13 20.27 0.49
CA ALA A 222 5.94 20.97 0.00
C ALA A 222 6.22 22.46 -0.28
N ALA A 223 7.14 23.09 0.46
CA ALA A 223 7.59 24.47 0.18
C ALA A 223 8.43 24.54 -1.10
N MET A 224 9.27 23.53 -1.37
CA MET A 224 10.06 23.44 -2.61
C MET A 224 9.21 23.06 -3.82
N TYR A 225 8.16 22.24 -3.63
CA TYR A 225 7.29 21.73 -4.68
C TYR A 225 5.84 22.20 -4.46
N PRO A 226 5.42 23.36 -4.95
CA PRO A 226 4.05 23.87 -4.75
C PRO A 226 2.96 22.94 -5.27
N SER A 227 3.29 22.09 -6.27
CA SER A 227 2.38 21.04 -6.79
C SER A 227 1.99 20.03 -5.72
N LEU A 228 2.86 19.73 -4.74
CA LEU A 228 2.57 18.81 -3.64
C LEU A 228 1.53 19.39 -2.67
N GLN A 229 1.60 20.69 -2.36
CA GLN A 229 0.59 21.34 -1.51
C GLN A 229 -0.79 21.28 -2.16
N LYS A 230 -0.87 21.63 -3.45
CA LYS A 230 -2.10 21.58 -4.23
C LYS A 230 -2.65 20.15 -4.30
N LEU A 231 -1.77 19.18 -4.52
CA LEU A 231 -2.12 17.75 -4.54
C LEU A 231 -2.72 17.31 -3.21
N THR A 232 -2.07 17.63 -2.08
CA THR A 232 -2.55 17.24 -0.74
C THR A 232 -3.94 17.80 -0.46
N ALA A 233 -4.19 19.07 -0.78
CA ALA A 233 -5.48 19.69 -0.60
C ALA A 233 -6.57 19.04 -1.48
N GLN A 234 -6.26 18.77 -2.75
CA GLN A 234 -7.18 18.11 -3.67
C GLN A 234 -7.49 16.67 -3.25
N MET A 235 -6.47 15.93 -2.79
CA MET A 235 -6.64 14.56 -2.30
C MET A 235 -7.57 14.50 -1.09
N ALA A 236 -7.40 15.37 -0.10
CA ALA A 236 -8.22 15.37 1.12
C ALA A 236 -9.73 15.50 0.81
N GLU A 237 -10.10 16.30 -0.18
CA GLU A 237 -11.49 16.44 -0.59
C GLU A 237 -11.98 15.26 -1.42
N LYS A 238 -11.20 14.84 -2.40
CA LYS A 238 -11.56 13.77 -3.34
C LYS A 238 -11.59 12.39 -2.69
N MET A 239 -10.81 12.17 -1.63
CA MET A 239 -10.84 10.92 -0.86
C MET A 239 -12.20 10.66 -0.17
N LYS A 240 -13.06 11.67 -0.02
CA LYS A 240 -14.44 11.46 0.46
C LYS A 240 -15.25 10.54 -0.45
N ALA A 241 -14.96 10.53 -1.75
CA ALA A 241 -15.60 9.61 -2.70
C ALA A 241 -15.21 8.14 -2.45
N LEU A 242 -14.12 7.88 -1.73
CA LEU A 242 -13.68 6.55 -1.35
C LEU A 242 -14.17 6.12 0.05
N ASP A 243 -15.15 6.86 0.61
CA ASP A 243 -15.73 6.48 1.89
C ASP A 243 -16.38 5.10 1.82
N GLY A 244 -15.94 4.21 2.70
CA GLY A 244 -16.30 2.81 2.74
C GLY A 244 -15.08 1.89 2.84
N THR A 245 -15.28 0.62 2.56
CA THR A 245 -14.23 -0.40 2.58
C THR A 245 -13.80 -0.73 1.16
N PRO A 246 -12.52 -0.54 0.77
CA PRO A 246 -11.99 -1.03 -0.49
C PRO A 246 -12.00 -2.56 -0.50
N LEU A 247 -12.77 -3.17 -1.42
CA LEU A 247 -12.87 -4.64 -1.55
C LEU A 247 -12.10 -5.19 -2.74
N LEU A 248 -11.89 -4.33 -3.76
CA LEU A 248 -11.02 -4.63 -4.89
C LEU A 248 -10.40 -3.33 -5.36
N THR A 249 -9.08 -3.35 -5.53
CA THR A 249 -8.33 -2.25 -6.13
C THR A 249 -7.54 -2.78 -7.31
N VAL A 250 -7.72 -2.14 -8.47
CA VAL A 250 -6.90 -2.38 -9.66
C VAL A 250 -6.12 -1.12 -9.97
N GLN A 251 -4.82 -1.17 -9.79
CA GLN A 251 -3.91 -0.06 -10.07
C GLN A 251 -3.20 -0.31 -11.39
N LYS A 252 -3.23 0.68 -12.28
CA LYS A 252 -2.50 0.70 -13.54
C LYS A 252 -1.53 1.86 -13.55
N THR A 253 -0.29 1.62 -13.93
CA THR A 253 0.72 2.67 -14.11
C THR A 253 1.13 2.70 -15.56
N GLU A 254 0.96 3.85 -16.18
CA GLU A 254 1.26 4.09 -17.58
C GLU A 254 2.31 5.20 -17.72
N VAL A 255 3.21 5.04 -18.68
CA VAL A 255 4.07 6.12 -19.17
C VAL A 255 3.53 6.60 -20.50
N VAL A 256 3.43 7.90 -20.67
CA VAL A 256 3.01 8.56 -21.89
C VAL A 256 4.22 9.24 -22.49
N LYS A 257 4.55 8.92 -23.75
CA LYS A 257 5.63 9.58 -24.49
C LYS A 257 5.12 10.89 -25.07
N SER A 258 5.97 11.90 -25.12
CA SER A 258 5.63 13.16 -25.78
C SER A 258 5.42 12.96 -27.28
N ALA A 259 4.63 13.82 -27.90
CA ALA A 259 4.42 13.83 -29.35
C ALA A 259 5.77 13.94 -30.10
N ALA A 260 6.71 14.75 -29.59
CA ALA A 260 8.05 14.88 -30.15
C ALA A 260 8.86 13.56 -30.06
N ALA A 261 8.80 12.87 -28.93
CA ALA A 261 9.46 11.56 -28.78
C ALA A 261 8.85 10.49 -29.69
N MET A 262 7.56 10.57 -29.96
CA MET A 262 6.89 9.68 -30.91
C MET A 262 7.33 9.95 -32.36
N ALA A 263 7.51 11.21 -32.71
CA ALA A 263 7.96 11.62 -34.05
C ALA A 263 9.46 11.26 -34.34
N GLN A 264 10.28 11.24 -33.28
CA GLN A 264 11.71 10.92 -33.36
C GLN A 264 12.00 9.41 -33.31
N GLN A 265 11.00 8.55 -33.08
CA GLN A 265 11.25 7.10 -33.08
C GLN A 265 11.65 6.64 -34.49
N PRO A 266 12.82 5.96 -34.62
CA PRO A 266 13.23 5.43 -35.90
C PRO A 266 12.15 4.46 -36.41
N ALA A 267 11.76 4.60 -37.65
CA ALA A 267 10.99 3.56 -38.33
C ALA A 267 11.71 2.21 -38.14
N ALA A 268 10.95 1.17 -37.83
CA ALA A 268 11.52 -0.17 -37.63
C ALA A 268 12.52 -0.48 -38.75
N PRO A 269 13.75 -0.98 -38.43
CA PRO A 269 14.78 -1.19 -39.43
C PRO A 269 14.23 -1.96 -40.63
N SER A 270 14.17 -1.30 -41.74
CA SER A 270 13.68 -1.82 -43.02
C SER A 270 14.84 -2.49 -43.72
N GLY A 271 14.97 -3.81 -43.56
CA GLY A 271 15.87 -4.60 -44.41
C GLY A 271 16.92 -5.44 -43.65
N GLY A 272 17.09 -6.65 -44.11
CA GLY A 272 18.11 -7.58 -43.67
C GLY A 272 17.68 -8.55 -42.55
N LEU A 273 18.44 -9.62 -42.35
CA LEU A 273 18.23 -10.66 -41.33
C LEU A 273 18.16 -10.10 -39.91
N SER A 274 18.92 -9.04 -39.62
CA SER A 274 18.90 -8.33 -38.32
C SER A 274 17.57 -7.60 -38.08
N GLY A 275 16.96 -7.00 -39.11
CA GLY A 275 15.66 -6.37 -39.06
C GLY A 275 14.52 -7.38 -38.84
N ALA A 276 14.62 -8.55 -39.48
CA ALA A 276 13.67 -9.65 -39.30
C ALA A 276 13.75 -10.25 -37.87
N LEU A 277 14.96 -10.39 -37.34
CA LEU A 277 15.18 -10.87 -35.98
C LEU A 277 14.67 -9.84 -34.94
N ALA A 278 14.94 -8.56 -35.12
CA ALA A 278 14.46 -7.47 -34.31
C ALA A 278 12.91 -7.41 -34.30
N ARG A 279 12.27 -7.54 -35.46
CA ARG A 279 10.81 -7.63 -35.59
C ARG A 279 10.23 -8.86 -34.87
N ARG A 280 10.92 -10.00 -34.94
CA ARG A 280 10.50 -11.22 -34.23
C ARG A 280 10.65 -11.13 -32.74
N MET A 281 11.66 -10.40 -32.24
CA MET A 281 11.89 -10.17 -30.82
C MET A 281 11.01 -9.02 -30.24
N MET A 282 10.80 -7.95 -31.00
CA MET A 282 10.04 -6.78 -30.53
C MET A 282 8.54 -6.86 -30.85
N GLY A 283 8.12 -7.79 -31.71
CA GLY A 283 6.74 -7.88 -32.16
C GLY A 283 6.41 -6.73 -33.14
N ASN A 284 5.41 -6.94 -33.99
CA ASN A 284 4.99 -5.98 -35.03
C ASN A 284 4.06 -4.87 -34.43
N LYS A 285 4.23 -4.53 -33.12
CA LYS A 285 3.43 -3.49 -32.47
C LYS A 285 3.92 -2.12 -32.92
N LYS A 286 3.02 -1.33 -33.49
CA LYS A 286 3.26 0.09 -33.69
C LYS A 286 3.65 0.73 -32.37
N PRO A 287 4.59 1.70 -32.36
CA PRO A 287 4.90 2.45 -31.14
C PRO A 287 3.62 3.09 -30.62
N GLU A 288 3.23 2.70 -29.41
CA GLU A 288 2.09 3.30 -28.73
C GLU A 288 2.57 4.50 -27.91
N GLN A 289 1.84 5.59 -27.98
CA GLN A 289 2.14 6.79 -27.17
C GLN A 289 2.02 6.47 -25.70
N ARG A 290 1.04 5.66 -25.30
CA ARG A 290 0.85 5.17 -23.95
C ARG A 290 1.38 3.75 -23.81
N SER A 291 2.16 3.51 -22.77
CA SER A 291 2.72 2.21 -22.46
C SER A 291 2.39 1.84 -21.02
N LEU A 292 1.61 0.78 -20.84
CA LEU A 292 1.33 0.20 -19.55
C LEU A 292 2.62 -0.41 -18.98
N LEU A 293 3.05 0.01 -17.81
CA LEU A 293 4.22 -0.54 -17.12
C LEU A 293 3.85 -1.76 -16.30
N TYR A 294 2.84 -1.63 -15.46
CA TYR A 294 2.32 -2.74 -14.66
C TYR A 294 0.87 -2.51 -14.26
N THR A 295 0.21 -3.61 -13.96
CA THR A 295 -1.09 -3.65 -13.30
C THR A 295 -0.94 -4.40 -11.98
N SER A 296 -1.37 -3.80 -10.88
CA SER A 296 -1.51 -4.44 -9.57
C SER A 296 -2.98 -4.60 -9.25
N THR A 297 -3.36 -5.77 -8.74
CA THR A 297 -4.73 -6.04 -8.30
C THR A 297 -4.69 -6.59 -6.88
N ILE A 298 -5.49 -6.02 -6.00
CA ILE A 298 -5.72 -6.52 -4.64
C ILE A 298 -7.21 -6.75 -4.49
N GLU A 299 -7.60 -7.99 -4.22
CA GLU A 299 -8.99 -8.41 -4.09
C GLU A 299 -9.24 -9.09 -2.75
N THR A 300 -10.22 -8.62 -2.02
CA THR A 300 -10.73 -9.27 -0.82
C THR A 300 -11.58 -10.47 -1.21
N LEU A 301 -11.15 -11.66 -0.78
CA LEU A 301 -11.84 -12.93 -1.07
C LEU A 301 -12.88 -13.29 -0.01
N SER A 302 -12.56 -13.06 1.28
CA SER A 302 -13.48 -13.26 2.40
C SER A 302 -13.16 -12.33 3.56
N ILE A 303 -14.17 -12.06 4.39
CA ILE A 303 -14.08 -11.30 5.64
C ILE A 303 -14.85 -12.08 6.69
N ASP A 304 -14.14 -12.59 7.69
CA ASP A 304 -14.70 -13.33 8.80
C ASP A 304 -14.57 -12.49 10.08
N ALA A 305 -15.69 -12.28 10.76
CA ALA A 305 -15.74 -11.49 12.00
C ALA A 305 -15.25 -12.27 13.23
N THR A 306 -14.50 -13.33 13.03
CA THR A 306 -13.95 -14.18 14.11
C THR A 306 -12.56 -14.67 13.74
N ALA A 307 -11.54 -14.20 14.45
CA ALA A 307 -10.21 -14.79 14.44
C ALA A 307 -10.00 -15.65 15.68
N THR A 308 -9.23 -16.71 15.56
CA THR A 308 -8.84 -17.57 16.69
C THR A 308 -7.42 -17.25 17.14
N ASP A 309 -7.04 -17.71 18.34
CA ASP A 309 -5.64 -17.58 18.80
C ASP A 309 -4.65 -18.27 17.85
N ALA A 310 -5.07 -19.35 17.20
CA ALA A 310 -4.27 -20.06 16.22
C ALA A 310 -4.00 -19.23 14.95
N ASP A 311 -4.90 -18.32 14.58
CA ASP A 311 -4.72 -17.45 13.40
C ASP A 311 -3.63 -16.38 13.59
N VAL A 312 -3.29 -16.05 14.83
CA VAL A 312 -2.27 -15.06 15.19
C VAL A 312 -1.07 -15.66 15.94
N ALA A 313 -1.04 -16.98 16.09
CA ALA A 313 0.06 -17.69 16.75
C ALA A 313 1.25 -17.87 15.79
N LEU A 314 2.43 -17.99 16.40
CA LEU A 314 3.60 -18.47 15.66
C LEU A 314 3.42 -19.95 15.32
N PRO A 315 3.86 -20.42 14.15
CA PRO A 315 3.73 -21.81 13.77
C PRO A 315 4.53 -22.73 14.70
N VAL A 316 3.89 -23.82 15.13
CA VAL A 316 4.53 -24.80 16.02
C VAL A 316 5.73 -25.48 15.34
N GLY A 317 6.84 -25.62 16.07
CA GLY A 317 8.04 -26.30 15.60
C GLY A 317 8.99 -25.44 14.76
N PHE A 318 8.71 -24.14 14.60
CA PHE A 318 9.63 -23.21 13.95
C PHE A 318 10.70 -22.75 14.92
N LYS A 319 11.89 -22.44 14.39
CA LYS A 319 13.05 -22.02 15.18
C LYS A 319 13.36 -20.55 14.94
N GLU A 320 13.77 -19.88 16.00
CA GLU A 320 14.28 -18.52 15.86
C GLU A 320 15.65 -18.54 15.15
N LYS A 321 15.73 -17.77 14.08
CA LYS A 321 16.99 -17.52 13.39
C LYS A 321 17.72 -16.41 14.12
N LYS A 322 18.84 -16.78 14.72
CA LYS A 322 19.78 -15.84 15.35
C LYS A 322 20.51 -14.99 14.33
#